data_d66fb09f35994f0b9681fc1b07d1dbdb
#
_entry.id   d66fb09f35994f0b9681fc1b07d1dbdb
#
_cell.length_a   1.000
_cell.length_b   1.000
_cell.length_c   1.000
_cell.angle_alpha   90.00
_cell.angle_beta   90.00
_cell.angle_gamma   90.00
#
_symmetry.space_group_name_H-M   'P 1'
#
loop_
_entity.id
_entity.type
_entity.pdbx_description
1 polymer ?
#
loop_
_entity_poly.entity_id
_entity_poly.type
_entity_poly.pdbx_seq_one_letter_code
_entity_poly.pdbx_strand_id
1 'polypeptide(L)'
;MAVRLRTSLLTWSSHASDNHCSNNGPSATTTITKEWAFSKQAATASLNTPVSHRWRYVPPANLVHLSIGSVYAYSMFTPGLTTAQGVIAQAATDWTQAAVVPVFSASAVVLGLTTATLGTWVERAGPRHAALVGSALWSSALVTTAVGVHWHSLPLLYVGWSCLGGCAWGLMYLSRVTTIMKWFPDRRGLATGLALSAFGTGAAVAPALIHTTMGLFAMPPDYVGPVVTSRDDSSNDAVVSLSTLADGTQVVADHSVLGEPGTPVVVATEADAAAWNLPSGAYVLGTGDTGTSKTLATLGLGYGALGALGARTMKLPHPAWEPTKPADKSAGSSTTNTTTLPSSKHNIGLPVDFVTTKTRQFPLLWLSVFGNATGGLALLSSSKLMLTDIWAGYCPDLVTPSFATAYVAALGFGMAAGRFGWSFLSDYLGRRNTYALFGLGGIPVVGLAPWLTHWAALAGGAETTVPWMLATFCGGSVLAITFYGGIFSVLPAYIADLFGQKNAGAIHGKLLTAWAASAVAGPMGLTYLRSQAAGAATHDLIDKVQDVPAFEQAFGCSLTDTETIRTLIDAKTITVGRLMEVIPEGTLDPTPFLYDTTCYAAAVLMTASFLSNLLITPIDVPAKVEELEQSNQPK
;
A
#
# COMPACT_ATOMS: atom_id res chain seq x y z
N MET A 1 23.46 -21.86 10.22
CA MET A 1 22.55 -21.20 11.17
C MET A 1 21.07 -21.58 10.93
N ALA A 2 20.65 -21.82 9.71
CA ALA A 2 19.27 -22.22 9.38
C ALA A 2 18.86 -23.64 9.78
N VAL A 3 19.81 -24.58 9.95
CA VAL A 3 19.55 -25.99 10.31
C VAL A 3 19.28 -26.18 11.82
N ARG A 4 19.78 -25.30 12.68
CA ARG A 4 19.52 -25.38 14.13
C ARG A 4 18.16 -24.80 14.58
N LEU A 5 17.56 -23.94 13.76
CA LEU A 5 16.21 -23.41 14.04
C LEU A 5 15.09 -24.39 13.67
N ARG A 6 15.35 -25.33 12.75
CA ARG A 6 14.35 -26.35 12.35
C ARG A 6 14.21 -27.49 13.37
N THR A 7 15.28 -27.81 14.08
CA THR A 7 15.26 -28.85 15.12
C THR A 7 14.59 -28.39 16.42
N SER A 8 14.68 -27.10 16.78
CA SER A 8 14.02 -26.59 17.99
C SER A 8 12.51 -26.40 17.85
N LEU A 9 11.99 -26.26 16.62
CA LEU A 9 10.55 -26.15 16.38
C LEU A 9 9.84 -27.51 16.26
N LEU A 10 10.56 -28.55 15.86
CA LEU A 10 10.00 -29.93 15.74
C LEU A 10 10.02 -30.72 17.05
N THR A 11 10.89 -30.39 18.00
CA THR A 11 10.91 -31.06 19.32
C THR A 11 9.85 -30.55 20.29
N TRP A 12 9.12 -29.48 19.92
CA TRP A 12 8.07 -28.89 20.77
C TRP A 12 6.67 -29.49 20.52
N SER A 13 6.50 -30.33 19.48
CA SER A 13 5.20 -30.95 19.15
C SER A 13 5.06 -32.42 19.58
N SER A 14 6.11 -33.07 20.10
CA SER A 14 6.11 -34.52 20.37
C SER A 14 6.09 -34.93 21.84
N HIS A 15 5.97 -33.97 22.80
CA HIS A 15 5.93 -34.29 24.23
C HIS A 15 4.61 -33.92 24.94
N ALA A 16 3.49 -34.10 24.26
CA ALA A 16 2.15 -33.89 24.84
C ALA A 16 1.29 -35.14 24.83
N SER A 17 1.87 -36.32 25.01
CA SER A 17 1.11 -37.52 25.37
C SER A 17 2.00 -38.41 26.27
N ASP A 18 1.39 -38.84 27.35
CA ASP A 18 1.84 -39.78 28.35
C ASP A 18 2.73 -39.27 29.48
N ASN A 19 2.06 -38.97 30.61
CA ASN A 19 2.54 -39.48 31.90
C ASN A 19 1.41 -39.47 32.93
N HIS A 20 1.11 -40.71 33.39
CA HIS A 20 0.32 -41.03 34.58
C HIS A 20 1.04 -40.57 35.89
N CYS A 21 0.23 -40.11 36.82
CA CYS A 21 0.40 -39.94 38.25
C CYS A 21 1.76 -40.24 38.92
N SER A 22 2.33 -39.23 39.59
CA SER A 22 2.61 -39.34 41.03
C SER A 22 3.00 -37.98 41.62
N ASN A 23 2.70 -37.80 42.87
CA ASN A 23 2.74 -36.61 43.74
C ASN A 23 4.06 -35.85 43.81
N ASN A 24 3.88 -34.56 44.11
CA ASN A 24 4.74 -33.59 44.82
C ASN A 24 5.61 -32.64 44.00
N GLY A 25 5.19 -31.37 44.04
CA GLY A 25 5.93 -30.17 43.66
C GLY A 25 5.24 -29.37 42.53
N PRO A 26 5.16 -28.04 42.57
CA PRO A 26 4.58 -27.29 41.46
C PRO A 26 5.48 -27.42 40.24
N SER A 27 5.03 -28.22 39.27
CA SER A 27 5.74 -28.44 38.02
C SER A 27 5.89 -27.14 37.23
N ALA A 28 7.02 -26.96 36.56
CA ALA A 28 7.30 -25.81 35.69
C ALA A 28 6.16 -25.57 34.66
N THR A 29 5.45 -26.64 34.28
CA THR A 29 4.28 -26.57 33.37
C THR A 29 3.08 -25.85 33.99
N THR A 30 2.88 -26.00 35.31
CA THR A 30 1.80 -25.32 36.05
C THR A 30 2.09 -23.84 36.22
N THR A 31 3.35 -23.46 36.35
CA THR A 31 3.79 -22.05 36.43
C THR A 31 3.60 -21.35 35.06
N ILE A 32 4.01 -22.00 33.97
CA ILE A 32 3.84 -21.46 32.60
C ILE A 32 2.36 -21.31 32.25
N THR A 33 1.49 -22.28 32.60
CA THR A 33 0.05 -22.16 32.36
C THR A 33 -0.61 -21.11 33.22
N LYS A 34 -0.16 -20.91 34.48
CA LYS A 34 -0.65 -19.82 35.35
C LYS A 34 -0.19 -18.45 34.89
N GLU A 35 1.06 -18.28 34.46
CA GLU A 35 1.53 -17.00 33.88
C GLU A 35 0.82 -16.67 32.57
N TRP A 36 0.57 -17.67 31.72
CA TRP A 36 -0.23 -17.48 30.49
C TRP A 36 -1.68 -17.11 30.76
N ALA A 37 -2.31 -17.74 31.77
CA ALA A 37 -3.67 -17.40 32.20
C ALA A 37 -3.73 -16.00 32.83
N PHE A 38 -2.71 -15.60 33.62
CA PHE A 38 -2.62 -14.27 34.21
C PHE A 38 -2.40 -13.19 33.14
N SER A 39 -1.60 -13.44 32.11
CA SER A 39 -1.39 -12.52 31.00
C SER A 39 -2.67 -12.33 30.15
N LYS A 40 -3.49 -13.38 29.97
CA LYS A 40 -4.80 -13.31 29.30
C LYS A 40 -5.82 -12.53 30.13
N GLN A 41 -5.86 -12.73 31.46
CA GLN A 41 -6.75 -12.00 32.36
C GLN A 41 -6.40 -10.50 32.44
N ALA A 42 -5.12 -10.16 32.45
CA ALA A 42 -4.68 -8.76 32.45
C ALA A 42 -5.00 -8.02 31.15
N ALA A 43 -5.17 -8.75 30.04
CA ALA A 43 -5.51 -8.19 28.71
C ALA A 43 -7.02 -8.07 28.47
N THR A 44 -7.87 -8.57 29.36
CA THR A 44 -9.34 -8.46 29.26
C THR A 44 -9.87 -7.36 30.18
N ALA A 45 -10.95 -6.71 29.74
CA ALA A 45 -11.69 -5.76 30.57
C ALA A 45 -12.64 -6.52 31.53
N SER A 46 -13.11 -5.83 32.59
CA SER A 46 -14.08 -6.37 33.53
C SER A 46 -15.41 -6.72 32.83
N LEU A 47 -16.08 -7.78 33.29
CA LEU A 47 -17.41 -8.15 32.83
C LEU A 47 -18.41 -7.00 32.97
N ASN A 48 -18.29 -6.23 34.06
CA ASN A 48 -19.18 -5.10 34.39
C ASN A 48 -18.75 -3.80 33.68
N THR A 49 -17.95 -3.85 32.62
CA THR A 49 -17.56 -2.65 31.89
C THR A 49 -18.78 -2.00 31.24
N PRO A 50 -19.13 -0.74 31.60
CA PRO A 50 -20.29 -0.05 31.03
C PRO A 50 -20.13 0.08 29.51
N VAL A 51 -21.26 -0.01 28.77
CA VAL A 51 -21.26 0.08 27.29
C VAL A 51 -20.65 1.39 26.80
N SER A 52 -20.87 2.50 27.52
CA SER A 52 -20.25 3.80 27.20
C SER A 52 -18.73 3.77 27.29
N HIS A 53 -18.15 2.93 28.12
CA HIS A 53 -16.69 2.84 28.30
C HIS A 53 -15.97 2.11 27.17
N ARG A 54 -16.67 1.39 26.27
CA ARG A 54 -16.06 0.73 25.10
C ARG A 54 -15.30 1.69 24.19
N TRP A 55 -15.72 2.97 24.13
CA TRP A 55 -15.05 4.00 23.34
C TRP A 55 -13.62 4.30 23.79
N ARG A 56 -13.27 4.03 25.07
CA ARG A 56 -11.93 4.22 25.60
C ARG A 56 -10.89 3.28 24.97
N TYR A 57 -11.34 2.18 24.34
CA TYR A 57 -10.46 1.20 23.72
C TYR A 57 -10.21 1.47 22.22
N VAL A 58 -10.90 2.45 21.65
CA VAL A 58 -10.71 2.88 20.25
C VAL A 58 -9.41 3.65 20.07
N PRO A 59 -9.07 4.69 20.87
CA PRO A 59 -7.82 5.44 20.71
C PRO A 59 -6.55 4.58 20.79
N PRO A 60 -6.37 3.69 21.79
CA PRO A 60 -5.21 2.80 21.85
C PRO A 60 -5.03 1.95 20.59
N ALA A 61 -6.14 1.38 20.14
CA ALA A 61 -6.14 0.62 18.90
C ALA A 61 -5.79 1.51 17.70
N ASN A 62 -6.22 2.77 17.66
CA ASN A 62 -5.89 3.72 16.60
C ASN A 62 -4.40 4.05 16.53
N LEU A 63 -3.68 4.14 17.65
CA LEU A 63 -2.23 4.38 17.68
C LEU A 63 -1.45 3.29 16.92
N VAL A 64 -1.87 2.03 17.04
CA VAL A 64 -1.27 0.91 16.30
C VAL A 64 -1.42 1.09 14.79
N HIS A 65 -2.62 1.47 14.33
CA HIS A 65 -2.85 1.66 12.89
C HIS A 65 -2.28 2.96 12.33
N LEU A 66 -2.19 4.00 13.14
CA LEU A 66 -1.54 5.25 12.76
C LEU A 66 -0.06 4.99 12.40
N SER A 67 0.63 4.17 13.21
CA SER A 67 2.04 3.86 12.97
C SER A 67 2.30 3.07 11.70
N ILE A 68 1.44 2.11 11.34
CA ILE A 68 1.61 1.33 10.10
C ILE A 68 0.95 1.97 8.86
N GLY A 69 0.12 3.01 9.05
CA GLY A 69 -0.44 3.77 7.93
C GLY A 69 0.62 4.43 7.06
N SER A 70 1.78 4.74 7.64
CA SER A 70 2.93 5.33 6.95
C SER A 70 3.49 4.48 5.80
N VAL A 71 3.15 3.19 5.72
CA VAL A 71 3.62 2.30 4.64
C VAL A 71 3.22 2.79 3.25
N TYR A 72 2.06 3.46 3.11
CA TYR A 72 1.63 4.04 1.83
C TYR A 72 2.44 5.27 1.41
N ALA A 73 3.22 5.84 2.31
CA ALA A 73 4.12 6.94 2.00
C ALA A 73 5.51 6.47 1.51
N TYR A 74 5.67 5.18 1.17
CA TYR A 74 6.94 4.64 0.66
C TYR A 74 7.49 5.42 -0.52
N SER A 75 6.61 5.87 -1.43
CA SER A 75 6.99 6.67 -2.60
C SER A 75 7.72 7.97 -2.26
N MET A 76 7.53 8.50 -1.04
CA MET A 76 8.24 9.70 -0.56
C MET A 76 9.75 9.45 -0.37
N PHE A 77 10.14 8.20 -0.15
CA PHE A 77 11.55 7.82 -0.05
C PHE A 77 12.21 7.55 -1.41
N THR A 78 11.40 7.29 -2.46
CA THR A 78 11.93 6.90 -3.77
C THR A 78 12.97 7.87 -4.32
N PRO A 79 12.77 9.20 -4.33
CA PRO A 79 13.81 10.13 -4.79
C PRO A 79 15.12 9.98 -4.02
N GLY A 80 15.06 9.99 -2.68
CA GLY A 80 16.25 9.84 -1.84
C GLY A 80 16.89 8.45 -1.86
N LEU A 81 16.17 7.41 -2.34
CA LEU A 81 16.72 6.08 -2.58
C LEU A 81 17.45 5.98 -3.92
N THR A 82 16.94 6.67 -4.95
CA THR A 82 17.52 6.67 -6.31
C THR A 82 18.62 7.70 -6.52
N THR A 83 18.89 8.53 -5.52
CA THR A 83 19.99 9.52 -5.51
C THR A 83 20.86 9.38 -4.25
N ALA A 84 20.87 8.20 -3.62
CA ALA A 84 21.53 8.00 -2.33
C ALA A 84 23.04 8.20 -2.37
N GLN A 85 23.68 7.97 -3.52
CA GLN A 85 25.12 8.15 -3.73
C GLN A 85 25.42 9.51 -4.34
N GLY A 86 24.63 9.95 -5.32
CA GLY A 86 24.78 11.28 -5.93
C GLY A 86 24.19 12.40 -5.09
N VAL A 87 23.22 12.13 -4.21
CA VAL A 87 22.49 13.05 -3.31
C VAL A 87 21.70 14.11 -4.06
N ILE A 88 22.34 14.98 -4.82
CA ILE A 88 21.72 16.09 -5.55
C ILE A 88 21.15 15.65 -6.91
N ALA A 89 21.83 14.69 -7.58
CA ALA A 89 21.39 14.10 -8.83
C ALA A 89 21.71 12.60 -8.84
N GLN A 90 21.03 11.83 -9.69
CA GLN A 90 21.27 10.40 -9.81
C GLN A 90 22.65 10.11 -10.38
N ALA A 91 23.44 9.28 -9.69
CA ALA A 91 24.73 8.78 -10.15
C ALA A 91 24.61 7.40 -10.79
N ALA A 92 25.63 6.97 -11.56
CA ALA A 92 25.65 5.66 -12.22
C ALA A 92 25.53 4.48 -11.23
N THR A 93 26.04 4.65 -10.00
CA THR A 93 26.01 3.64 -8.93
C THR A 93 24.69 3.65 -8.13
N ASP A 94 23.81 4.62 -8.36
CA ASP A 94 22.52 4.72 -7.68
C ASP A 94 21.53 3.65 -8.16
N TRP A 95 20.62 3.30 -7.26
CA TRP A 95 19.56 2.34 -7.61
C TRP A 95 18.58 2.94 -8.60
N THR A 96 18.18 2.13 -9.58
CA THR A 96 17.13 2.51 -10.52
C THR A 96 15.74 2.47 -9.85
N GLN A 97 14.79 3.21 -10.37
CA GLN A 97 13.39 3.13 -9.94
C GLN A 97 12.84 1.70 -10.08
N ALA A 98 13.25 0.97 -11.12
CA ALA A 98 12.86 -0.42 -11.33
C ALA A 98 13.33 -1.35 -10.19
N ALA A 99 14.42 -1.02 -9.51
CA ALA A 99 14.93 -1.78 -8.37
C ALA A 99 14.21 -1.44 -7.06
N VAL A 100 13.82 -0.18 -6.82
CA VAL A 100 13.26 0.26 -5.54
C VAL A 100 11.72 0.23 -5.49
N VAL A 101 11.02 0.46 -6.59
CA VAL A 101 9.54 0.48 -6.61
C VAL A 101 8.94 -0.89 -6.24
N PRO A 102 9.47 -2.05 -6.69
CA PRO A 102 8.92 -3.36 -6.33
C PRO A 102 9.01 -3.70 -4.83
N VAL A 103 9.82 -2.98 -4.03
CA VAL A 103 9.94 -3.18 -2.57
C VAL A 103 8.58 -3.05 -1.88
N PHE A 104 7.76 -2.07 -2.28
CA PHE A 104 6.41 -1.90 -1.76
C PHE A 104 5.50 -3.09 -2.13
N SER A 105 5.49 -3.51 -3.40
CA SER A 105 4.68 -4.65 -3.85
C SER A 105 5.08 -5.95 -3.14
N ALA A 106 6.39 -6.17 -2.96
CA ALA A 106 6.90 -7.31 -2.19
C ALA A 106 6.43 -7.26 -0.73
N SER A 107 6.39 -6.09 -0.08
CA SER A 107 5.86 -5.96 1.28
C SER A 107 4.38 -6.31 1.37
N ALA A 108 3.59 -5.97 0.35
CA ALA A 108 2.18 -6.33 0.27
C ALA A 108 1.97 -7.85 0.13
N VAL A 109 2.82 -8.52 -0.66
CA VAL A 109 2.81 -10.00 -0.77
C VAL A 109 3.13 -10.64 0.58
N VAL A 110 4.18 -10.18 1.26
CA VAL A 110 4.57 -10.69 2.58
C VAL A 110 3.46 -10.43 3.62
N LEU A 111 2.80 -9.27 3.59
CA LEU A 111 1.60 -9.02 4.41
C LEU A 111 0.53 -10.10 4.16
N GLY A 112 0.17 -10.33 2.90
CA GLY A 112 -0.84 -11.33 2.54
C GLY A 112 -0.49 -12.73 3.06
N LEU A 113 0.75 -13.17 2.87
CA LEU A 113 1.27 -14.44 3.38
C LEU A 113 1.24 -14.50 4.92
N THR A 114 1.69 -13.44 5.58
CA THR A 114 1.70 -13.34 7.05
C THR A 114 0.30 -13.41 7.62
N THR A 115 -0.64 -12.67 7.07
CA THR A 115 -2.04 -12.66 7.55
C THR A 115 -2.74 -13.99 7.29
N ALA A 116 -2.46 -14.64 6.16
CA ALA A 116 -3.02 -15.93 5.82
C ALA A 116 -2.50 -17.07 6.71
N THR A 117 -1.23 -17.03 7.10
CA THR A 117 -0.58 -18.08 7.91
C THR A 117 -0.70 -17.83 9.42
N LEU A 118 -0.49 -16.59 9.87
CA LEU A 118 -0.47 -16.23 11.29
C LEU A 118 -1.80 -15.73 11.83
N GLY A 119 -2.87 -15.64 11.00
CA GLY A 119 -4.18 -15.16 11.46
C GLY A 119 -4.75 -15.97 12.63
N THR A 120 -4.63 -17.28 12.61
CA THR A 120 -5.03 -18.17 13.72
C THR A 120 -4.17 -17.98 14.97
N TRP A 121 -2.88 -17.73 14.78
CA TRP A 121 -1.97 -17.43 15.90
C TRP A 121 -2.34 -16.09 16.57
N VAL A 122 -2.67 -15.05 15.80
CA VAL A 122 -3.12 -13.75 16.33
C VAL A 122 -4.35 -13.92 17.23
N GLU A 123 -5.29 -14.79 16.84
CA GLU A 123 -6.48 -15.06 17.67
C GLU A 123 -6.15 -15.83 18.94
N ARG A 124 -5.22 -16.81 18.88
CA ARG A 124 -4.79 -17.63 20.02
C ARG A 124 -3.91 -16.85 21.00
N ALA A 125 -2.86 -16.17 20.49
CA ALA A 125 -1.93 -15.37 21.28
C ALA A 125 -2.59 -14.13 21.88
N GLY A 126 -3.66 -13.65 21.25
CA GLY A 126 -4.37 -12.44 21.59
C GLY A 126 -3.79 -11.21 20.89
N PRO A 127 -4.66 -10.25 20.56
CA PRO A 127 -4.31 -9.10 19.73
C PRO A 127 -3.26 -8.19 20.36
N ARG A 128 -3.21 -8.11 21.70
CA ARG A 128 -2.21 -7.32 22.41
C ARG A 128 -0.79 -7.82 22.13
N HIS A 129 -0.55 -9.14 22.24
CA HIS A 129 0.77 -9.72 21.98
C HIS A 129 1.13 -9.59 20.51
N ALA A 130 0.19 -9.88 19.60
CA ALA A 130 0.43 -9.74 18.17
C ALA A 130 0.77 -8.29 17.79
N ALA A 131 0.09 -7.30 18.37
CA ALA A 131 0.40 -5.88 18.17
C ALA A 131 1.76 -5.47 18.74
N LEU A 132 2.18 -6.00 19.90
CA LEU A 132 3.50 -5.74 20.48
C LEU A 132 4.62 -6.32 19.61
N VAL A 133 4.49 -7.57 19.21
CA VAL A 133 5.45 -8.23 18.29
C VAL A 133 5.50 -7.48 16.97
N GLY A 134 4.33 -7.13 16.41
CA GLY A 134 4.24 -6.35 15.17
C GLY A 134 4.90 -4.97 15.30
N SER A 135 4.72 -4.27 16.44
CA SER A 135 5.36 -2.96 16.67
C SER A 135 6.89 -3.06 16.76
N ALA A 136 7.40 -4.10 17.42
CA ALA A 136 8.84 -4.36 17.47
C ALA A 136 9.40 -4.70 16.09
N LEU A 137 8.70 -5.54 15.33
CA LEU A 137 9.07 -5.87 13.94
C LEU A 137 9.01 -4.64 13.02
N TRP A 138 8.01 -3.75 13.18
CA TRP A 138 7.91 -2.53 12.38
C TRP A 138 9.07 -1.58 12.65
N SER A 139 9.42 -1.39 13.93
CA SER A 139 10.63 -0.63 14.32
C SER A 139 11.89 -1.23 13.71
N SER A 140 12.09 -2.54 13.89
CA SER A 140 13.25 -3.26 13.34
C SER A 140 13.28 -3.20 11.79
N ALA A 141 12.14 -3.27 11.14
CA ALA A 141 12.01 -3.17 9.68
C ALA A 141 12.56 -1.84 9.16
N LEU A 142 12.08 -0.72 9.72
CA LEU A 142 12.52 0.61 9.29
C LEU A 142 13.99 0.87 9.66
N VAL A 143 14.47 0.39 10.80
CA VAL A 143 15.90 0.48 11.17
C VAL A 143 16.77 -0.37 10.23
N THR A 144 16.36 -1.61 9.89
CA THR A 144 17.09 -2.45 8.93
C THR A 144 17.09 -1.80 7.54
N THR A 145 15.97 -1.20 7.12
CA THR A 145 15.89 -0.43 5.88
C THR A 145 16.84 0.76 5.91
N ALA A 146 16.91 1.50 7.03
CA ALA A 146 17.84 2.61 7.23
C ALA A 146 19.30 2.17 7.07
N VAL A 147 19.67 1.03 7.68
CA VAL A 147 21.00 0.43 7.52
C VAL A 147 21.25 0.02 6.06
N GLY A 148 20.22 -0.53 5.39
CA GLY A 148 20.30 -0.88 3.96
C GLY A 148 20.58 0.33 3.07
N VAL A 149 19.95 1.47 3.35
CA VAL A 149 20.19 2.73 2.64
C VAL A 149 21.60 3.27 2.97
N HIS A 150 21.99 3.27 4.24
CA HIS A 150 23.30 3.77 4.67
C HIS A 150 24.47 2.99 4.03
N TRP A 151 24.34 1.66 3.93
CA TRP A 151 25.36 0.80 3.29
C TRP A 151 25.12 0.57 1.79
N HIS A 152 24.18 1.29 1.21
CA HIS A 152 23.78 1.12 -0.18
C HIS A 152 23.55 -0.36 -0.56
N SER A 153 22.85 -1.10 0.31
CA SER A 153 22.59 -2.53 0.16
C SER A 153 21.12 -2.80 -0.19
N LEU A 154 20.83 -3.03 -1.46
CA LEU A 154 19.49 -3.35 -1.95
C LEU A 154 18.88 -4.61 -1.27
N PRO A 155 19.63 -5.70 -1.02
CA PRO A 155 19.09 -6.84 -0.27
C PRO A 155 18.61 -6.47 1.13
N LEU A 156 19.32 -5.60 1.86
CA LEU A 156 18.91 -5.14 3.19
C LEU A 156 17.66 -4.25 3.12
N LEU A 157 17.50 -3.45 2.06
CA LEU A 157 16.27 -2.70 1.80
C LEU A 157 15.07 -3.64 1.68
N TYR A 158 15.18 -4.72 0.88
CA TYR A 158 14.13 -5.73 0.72
C TYR A 158 13.88 -6.52 2.02
N VAL A 159 14.92 -6.93 2.74
CA VAL A 159 14.75 -7.62 4.04
C VAL A 159 14.07 -6.70 5.04
N GLY A 160 14.50 -5.46 5.15
CA GLY A 160 13.91 -4.48 6.07
C GLY A 160 12.47 -4.15 5.72
N TRP A 161 12.26 -3.49 4.60
CA TRP A 161 10.93 -2.99 4.23
C TRP A 161 9.97 -4.11 3.82
N SER A 162 10.39 -5.02 2.93
CA SER A 162 9.48 -6.03 2.38
C SER A 162 9.27 -7.19 3.34
N CYS A 163 10.34 -7.83 3.84
CA CYS A 163 10.17 -9.02 4.66
C CYS A 163 9.72 -8.68 6.08
N LEU A 164 10.52 -7.91 6.83
CA LEU A 164 10.18 -7.55 8.21
C LEU A 164 8.98 -6.61 8.28
N GLY A 165 8.95 -5.61 7.39
CA GLY A 165 7.87 -4.63 7.30
C GLY A 165 6.54 -5.26 6.90
N GLY A 166 6.51 -6.13 5.90
CA GLY A 166 5.31 -6.87 5.50
C GLY A 166 4.77 -7.78 6.59
N CYS A 167 5.65 -8.49 7.33
CA CYS A 167 5.26 -9.28 8.50
C CYS A 167 4.66 -8.41 9.61
N ALA A 168 5.33 -7.31 9.95
CA ALA A 168 4.88 -6.37 10.97
C ALA A 168 3.51 -5.79 10.62
N TRP A 169 3.37 -5.33 9.38
CA TRP A 169 2.12 -4.77 8.86
C TRP A 169 0.96 -5.76 8.99
N GLY A 170 1.15 -7.03 8.58
CA GLY A 170 0.14 -8.08 8.71
C GLY A 170 -0.32 -8.32 10.15
N LEU A 171 0.62 -8.45 11.09
CA LEU A 171 0.31 -8.69 12.50
C LEU A 171 -0.41 -7.51 13.16
N MET A 172 0.06 -6.29 12.93
CA MET A 172 -0.54 -5.08 13.49
C MET A 172 -1.92 -4.80 12.92
N TYR A 173 -2.11 -5.07 11.62
CA TYR A 173 -3.39 -4.88 10.95
C TYR A 173 -4.48 -5.80 11.53
N LEU A 174 -4.22 -7.11 11.60
CA LEU A 174 -5.20 -8.08 12.12
C LEU A 174 -5.52 -7.88 13.59
N SER A 175 -4.50 -7.64 14.42
CA SER A 175 -4.66 -7.56 15.89
C SER A 175 -5.66 -6.50 16.30
N ARG A 176 -5.70 -5.38 15.57
CA ARG A 176 -6.57 -4.28 15.89
C ARG A 176 -8.00 -4.44 15.38
N VAL A 177 -8.16 -4.85 14.13
CA VAL A 177 -9.48 -5.05 13.54
C VAL A 177 -10.29 -6.04 14.39
N THR A 178 -9.67 -7.15 14.79
CA THR A 178 -10.30 -8.14 15.68
C THR A 178 -10.68 -7.57 17.04
N THR A 179 -9.85 -6.68 17.62
CA THR A 179 -10.14 -6.06 18.93
C THR A 179 -11.37 -5.16 18.88
N ILE A 180 -11.42 -4.25 17.91
CA ILE A 180 -12.53 -3.29 17.82
C ILE A 180 -13.86 -3.99 17.48
N MET A 181 -13.83 -4.97 16.58
CA MET A 181 -15.03 -5.75 16.24
C MET A 181 -15.65 -6.46 17.46
N LYS A 182 -14.82 -6.93 18.41
CA LYS A 182 -15.31 -7.55 19.65
C LYS A 182 -15.94 -6.57 20.62
N TRP A 183 -15.57 -5.28 20.60
CA TRP A 183 -16.18 -4.25 21.40
C TRP A 183 -17.50 -3.70 20.85
N PHE A 184 -17.72 -3.82 19.53
CA PHE A 184 -18.89 -3.27 18.85
C PHE A 184 -19.63 -4.34 18.03
N PRO A 185 -20.14 -5.41 18.65
CA PRO A 185 -20.88 -6.45 17.94
C PRO A 185 -22.22 -5.96 17.39
N ASP A 186 -22.75 -4.88 17.95
CA ASP A 186 -23.99 -4.20 17.58
C ASP A 186 -23.85 -3.26 16.37
N ARG A 187 -22.63 -2.74 16.11
CA ARG A 187 -22.33 -1.80 15.01
C ARG A 187 -20.97 -2.11 14.38
N ARG A 188 -20.89 -3.26 13.74
CA ARG A 188 -19.61 -3.79 13.19
C ARG A 188 -19.02 -2.89 12.12
N GLY A 189 -19.84 -2.29 11.25
CA GLY A 189 -19.38 -1.36 10.23
C GLY A 189 -18.78 -0.10 10.82
N LEU A 190 -19.48 0.55 11.76
CA LEU A 190 -18.93 1.70 12.47
C LEU A 190 -17.60 1.36 13.14
N ALA A 191 -17.51 0.19 13.77
CA ALA A 191 -16.29 -0.27 14.45
C ALA A 191 -15.10 -0.41 13.49
N THR A 192 -15.32 -1.09 12.37
CA THR A 192 -14.28 -1.29 11.35
C THR A 192 -13.91 0.01 10.65
N GLY A 193 -14.87 0.89 10.41
CA GLY A 193 -14.64 2.22 9.86
C GLY A 193 -13.75 3.08 10.76
N LEU A 194 -14.06 3.17 12.06
CA LEU A 194 -13.22 3.85 13.06
C LEU A 194 -11.83 3.24 13.16
N ALA A 195 -11.78 1.91 13.07
CA ALA A 195 -10.55 1.19 13.06
C ALA A 195 -9.66 1.60 11.88
N LEU A 196 -10.17 1.52 10.68
CA LEU A 196 -9.39 1.67 9.46
C LEU A 196 -9.21 3.13 9.01
N SER A 197 -10.01 4.06 9.55
CA SER A 197 -9.78 5.50 9.34
C SER A 197 -8.43 5.98 9.89
N ALA A 198 -7.99 5.46 11.05
CA ALA A 198 -6.69 5.84 11.61
C ALA A 198 -5.51 5.34 10.75
N PHE A 199 -5.67 4.24 10.03
CA PHE A 199 -4.69 3.81 9.04
C PHE A 199 -4.60 4.81 7.87
N GLY A 200 -5.75 5.30 7.38
CA GLY A 200 -5.81 6.37 6.39
C GLY A 200 -5.21 7.68 6.89
N THR A 201 -5.47 8.05 8.15
CA THR A 201 -4.86 9.23 8.78
C THR A 201 -3.33 9.10 8.83
N GLY A 202 -2.81 7.93 9.19
CA GLY A 202 -1.37 7.64 9.16
C GLY A 202 -0.76 7.85 7.78
N ALA A 203 -1.44 7.36 6.73
CA ALA A 203 -1.03 7.56 5.35
C ALA A 203 -1.06 9.03 4.91
N ALA A 204 -2.02 9.82 5.40
CA ALA A 204 -2.15 11.24 5.07
C ALA A 204 -1.10 12.11 5.79
N VAL A 205 -0.74 11.77 7.03
CA VAL A 205 0.23 12.54 7.83
C VAL A 205 1.68 12.18 7.51
N ALA A 206 1.94 10.91 7.15
CA ALA A 206 3.29 10.41 6.93
C ALA A 206 4.08 11.18 5.86
N PRO A 207 3.53 11.59 4.69
CA PRO A 207 4.29 12.34 3.70
C PRO A 207 4.88 13.64 4.23
N ALA A 208 4.10 14.44 4.96
CA ALA A 208 4.57 15.68 5.56
C ALA A 208 5.66 15.42 6.61
N LEU A 209 5.46 14.39 7.45
CA LEU A 209 6.44 14.01 8.47
C LEU A 209 7.75 13.53 7.86
N ILE A 210 7.68 12.69 6.82
CA ILE A 210 8.85 12.19 6.08
C ILE A 210 9.60 13.37 5.43
N HIS A 211 8.89 14.21 4.68
CA HIS A 211 9.48 15.37 4.00
C HIS A 211 10.22 16.30 4.99
N THR A 212 9.54 16.65 6.09
CA THR A 212 10.15 17.51 7.12
C THR A 212 11.38 16.85 7.76
N THR A 213 11.29 15.54 8.09
CA THR A 213 12.40 14.84 8.74
C THR A 213 13.57 14.62 7.77
N MET A 214 13.29 14.31 6.50
CA MET A 214 14.35 14.22 5.47
C MET A 214 15.06 15.56 5.32
N GLY A 215 14.34 16.67 5.23
CA GLY A 215 14.93 18.01 5.14
C GLY A 215 15.79 18.38 6.35
N LEU A 216 15.43 17.91 7.56
CA LEU A 216 16.25 18.13 8.76
C LEU A 216 17.58 17.36 8.75
N PHE A 217 17.64 16.22 8.08
CA PHE A 217 18.83 15.36 8.03
C PHE A 217 19.58 15.45 6.70
N ALA A 218 19.01 16.13 5.70
CA ALA A 218 19.65 16.32 4.41
C ALA A 218 20.89 17.21 4.54
N MET A 219 21.96 16.82 3.87
CA MET A 219 23.20 17.57 3.77
C MET A 219 23.67 17.58 2.31
N PRO A 220 24.02 18.75 1.74
CA PRO A 220 24.53 18.81 0.39
C PRO A 220 25.87 18.07 0.26
N PRO A 221 26.18 17.51 -0.91
CA PRO A 221 27.48 16.94 -1.19
C PRO A 221 28.54 18.03 -1.41
N ASP A 222 29.82 17.63 -1.36
CA ASP A 222 30.94 18.54 -1.54
C ASP A 222 31.04 19.01 -3.00
N TYR A 223 31.01 20.33 -3.20
CA TYR A 223 31.10 20.95 -4.52
C TYR A 223 32.53 20.96 -5.05
N VAL A 224 32.74 20.50 -6.28
CA VAL A 224 34.05 20.45 -6.94
C VAL A 224 34.25 21.67 -7.83
N GLY A 225 33.24 22.06 -8.61
CA GLY A 225 33.31 23.23 -9.49
C GLY A 225 32.32 23.17 -10.65
N PRO A 226 32.25 24.24 -11.47
CA PRO A 226 31.38 24.27 -12.64
C PRO A 226 31.89 23.32 -13.72
N VAL A 227 30.95 22.64 -14.42
CA VAL A 227 31.24 21.76 -15.55
C VAL A 227 30.79 22.45 -16.82
N VAL A 228 31.70 22.63 -17.78
CA VAL A 228 31.36 23.17 -19.10
C VAL A 228 31.23 22.04 -20.09
N THR A 229 30.05 21.91 -20.67
CA THR A 229 29.72 20.89 -21.69
C THR A 229 30.12 21.32 -23.11
N SER A 230 30.49 22.59 -23.32
CA SER A 230 30.95 23.11 -24.61
C SER A 230 32.22 23.93 -24.43
N ARG A 231 33.27 23.57 -25.21
CA ARG A 231 34.51 24.37 -25.31
C ARG A 231 34.22 25.73 -25.98
N ASP A 232 33.84 26.72 -25.22
CA ASP A 232 34.03 28.07 -25.59
C ASP A 232 35.31 28.60 -24.91
N ASP A 233 36.35 28.80 -25.70
CA ASP A 233 37.73 29.14 -25.30
C ASP A 233 37.88 30.56 -24.64
N SER A 234 36.85 31.15 -24.14
CA SER A 234 36.90 32.58 -23.74
C SER A 234 36.66 32.88 -22.23
N SER A 235 36.42 31.89 -21.38
CA SER A 235 36.29 32.13 -19.93
C SER A 235 37.48 31.56 -19.14
N ASN A 236 38.12 32.42 -18.38
CA ASN A 236 39.28 32.10 -17.52
C ASN A 236 38.85 31.44 -16.19
N ASP A 237 37.64 30.89 -16.11
CA ASP A 237 37.14 30.25 -14.91
C ASP A 237 37.66 28.79 -14.86
N ALA A 238 38.11 28.39 -13.68
CA ALA A 238 38.59 27.03 -13.44
C ALA A 238 37.43 26.01 -13.62
N VAL A 239 37.49 25.30 -14.77
CA VAL A 239 36.46 24.35 -15.20
C VAL A 239 36.92 22.93 -14.88
N VAL A 240 36.00 22.12 -14.31
CA VAL A 240 36.28 20.70 -14.06
C VAL A 240 36.16 19.90 -15.35
N SER A 241 37.25 19.28 -15.78
CA SER A 241 37.24 18.32 -16.88
C SER A 241 36.86 16.94 -16.35
N LEU A 242 35.94 16.27 -17.04
CA LEU A 242 35.38 14.98 -16.64
C LEU A 242 35.80 13.88 -17.64
N SER A 243 36.06 12.69 -17.11
CA SER A 243 36.14 11.46 -17.87
C SER A 243 35.13 10.44 -17.37
N THR A 244 34.60 9.60 -18.24
CA THR A 244 33.62 8.57 -17.89
C THR A 244 34.32 7.20 -17.89
N LEU A 245 34.21 6.48 -16.79
CA LEU A 245 34.69 5.10 -16.65
C LEU A 245 33.76 4.13 -17.42
N ALA A 246 34.25 2.89 -17.62
CA ALA A 246 33.51 1.86 -18.34
C ALA A 246 32.15 1.47 -17.69
N ASP A 247 31.98 1.72 -16.40
CA ASP A 247 30.75 1.51 -15.63
C ASP A 247 29.77 2.70 -15.69
N GLY A 248 30.12 3.77 -16.43
CA GLY A 248 29.34 4.99 -16.54
C GLY A 248 29.59 6.01 -15.41
N THR A 249 30.49 5.72 -14.46
CA THR A 249 30.85 6.67 -13.39
C THR A 249 31.69 7.80 -13.97
N GLN A 250 31.31 9.04 -13.66
CA GLN A 250 32.08 10.22 -14.03
C GLN A 250 33.17 10.49 -12.98
N VAL A 251 34.37 10.78 -13.42
CA VAL A 251 35.51 11.09 -12.56
C VAL A 251 36.20 12.37 -13.03
N VAL A 252 36.83 13.09 -12.11
CA VAL A 252 37.69 14.24 -12.44
C VAL A 252 38.86 13.76 -13.28
N ALA A 253 39.02 14.31 -14.50
CA ALA A 253 40.02 13.87 -15.46
C ALA A 253 41.42 14.45 -15.22
N ASP A 254 41.49 15.68 -14.68
CA ASP A 254 42.74 16.41 -14.54
C ASP A 254 42.83 17.12 -13.16
N HIS A 255 44.06 17.53 -12.77
CA HIS A 255 44.27 18.33 -11.58
C HIS A 255 43.52 19.69 -11.69
N SER A 256 42.24 19.67 -11.40
CA SER A 256 41.49 20.90 -11.23
C SER A 256 41.81 21.52 -9.84
N VAL A 257 41.70 22.83 -9.74
CA VAL A 257 41.98 23.58 -8.49
C VAL A 257 41.21 23.06 -7.27
N LEU A 258 40.19 22.22 -7.48
CA LEU A 258 39.20 21.81 -6.47
C LEU A 258 39.00 20.29 -6.32
N GLY A 259 39.63 19.43 -7.14
CA GLY A 259 39.46 17.97 -7.05
C GLY A 259 40.73 17.18 -7.41
N GLU A 260 40.95 16.02 -6.75
CA GLU A 260 42.00 15.11 -7.10
C GLU A 260 41.61 14.28 -8.37
N PRO A 261 42.53 14.03 -9.33
CA PRO A 261 42.26 13.18 -10.49
C PRO A 261 41.76 11.79 -10.04
N GLY A 262 40.76 11.29 -10.74
CA GLY A 262 40.14 9.99 -10.42
C GLY A 262 39.08 10.05 -9.32
N THR A 263 38.79 11.23 -8.70
CA THR A 263 37.68 11.37 -7.74
C THR A 263 36.36 11.17 -8.47
N PRO A 264 35.53 10.20 -8.04
CA PRO A 264 34.21 10.00 -8.63
C PRO A 264 33.28 11.16 -8.29
N VAL A 265 32.58 11.67 -9.31
CA VAL A 265 31.69 12.83 -9.20
C VAL A 265 30.34 12.56 -9.86
N VAL A 266 29.34 13.33 -9.47
CA VAL A 266 28.04 13.44 -10.13
C VAL A 266 27.88 14.86 -10.64
N VAL A 267 27.34 15.01 -11.86
CA VAL A 267 27.04 16.32 -12.44
C VAL A 267 25.59 16.68 -12.15
N ALA A 268 25.39 17.78 -11.45
CA ALA A 268 24.06 18.36 -11.21
C ALA A 268 23.76 19.43 -12.26
N THR A 269 22.65 19.28 -12.95
CA THR A 269 22.10 20.30 -13.86
C THR A 269 21.55 21.49 -13.09
N GLU A 270 21.22 22.59 -13.77
CA GLU A 270 20.55 23.73 -13.14
C GLU A 270 19.23 23.33 -12.46
N ALA A 271 18.49 22.40 -13.06
CA ALA A 271 17.23 21.90 -12.51
C ALA A 271 17.44 21.08 -11.22
N ASP A 272 18.46 20.23 -11.19
CA ASP A 272 18.81 19.44 -10.01
C ASP A 272 19.31 20.32 -8.86
N ALA A 273 20.17 21.26 -9.19
CA ALA A 273 20.77 22.21 -8.23
C ALA A 273 19.74 23.20 -7.64
N ALA A 274 18.77 23.63 -8.44
CA ALA A 274 17.71 24.53 -8.01
C ALA A 274 16.87 23.94 -6.85
N ALA A 275 16.63 22.62 -6.85
CA ALA A 275 15.90 21.95 -5.77
C ALA A 275 16.60 22.03 -4.41
N TRP A 276 17.93 22.22 -4.41
CA TRP A 276 18.78 22.33 -3.23
C TRP A 276 19.26 23.77 -2.96
N ASN A 277 18.89 24.70 -3.82
CA ASN A 277 19.38 26.09 -3.81
C ASN A 277 20.92 26.17 -3.85
N LEU A 278 21.54 25.34 -4.69
CA LEU A 278 22.97 25.18 -4.87
C LEU A 278 23.38 25.52 -6.30
N PRO A 279 24.68 25.78 -6.60
CA PRO A 279 25.17 25.99 -7.96
C PRO A 279 25.11 24.70 -8.78
N SER A 280 24.89 24.81 -10.09
CA SER A 280 25.08 23.68 -11.03
C SER A 280 26.57 23.36 -11.17
N GLY A 281 26.91 22.08 -11.40
CA GLY A 281 28.30 21.65 -11.54
C GLY A 281 28.56 20.24 -11.03
N ALA A 282 29.84 19.92 -10.79
CA ALA A 282 30.28 18.63 -10.30
C ALA A 282 30.31 18.59 -8.76
N TYR A 283 29.86 17.48 -8.22
CA TYR A 283 29.84 17.18 -6.79
C TYR A 283 30.48 15.84 -6.51
N VAL A 284 31.19 15.71 -5.38
CA VAL A 284 31.89 14.45 -5.02
C VAL A 284 30.89 13.37 -4.69
N LEU A 285 31.00 12.23 -5.39
CA LEU A 285 30.13 11.07 -5.19
C LEU A 285 30.31 10.49 -3.78
N GLY A 286 29.19 10.14 -3.15
CA GLY A 286 29.17 9.54 -1.80
C GLY A 286 29.37 10.51 -0.66
N THR A 287 29.55 11.81 -0.93
CA THR A 287 29.49 12.89 0.08
C THR A 287 28.06 13.43 0.19
N GLY A 288 27.75 14.11 1.28
CA GLY A 288 26.38 14.57 1.58
C GLY A 288 25.46 13.45 2.08
N ASP A 289 24.19 13.78 2.24
CA ASP A 289 23.16 12.85 2.75
C ASP A 289 21.78 13.31 2.28
N THR A 290 21.00 12.44 1.68
CA THR A 290 19.59 12.70 1.32
C THR A 290 18.67 12.79 2.56
N GLY A 291 19.16 12.49 3.74
CA GLY A 291 18.40 12.40 4.98
C GLY A 291 17.55 11.13 5.10
N THR A 292 17.50 10.29 4.06
CA THR A 292 16.61 9.12 3.98
C THR A 292 16.91 8.09 5.07
N SER A 293 18.17 7.71 5.26
CA SER A 293 18.58 6.70 6.26
C SER A 293 18.24 7.14 7.68
N LYS A 294 18.61 8.36 8.06
CA LYS A 294 18.34 8.91 9.41
C LYS A 294 16.84 9.09 9.65
N THR A 295 16.08 9.50 8.62
CA THR A 295 14.62 9.60 8.69
C THR A 295 13.98 8.24 8.95
N LEU A 296 14.36 7.21 8.21
CA LEU A 296 13.85 5.85 8.38
C LEU A 296 14.14 5.33 9.79
N ALA A 297 15.35 5.53 10.32
CA ALA A 297 15.72 5.12 11.69
C ALA A 297 14.87 5.86 12.74
N THR A 298 14.76 7.18 12.62
CA THR A 298 14.01 8.03 13.56
C THR A 298 12.53 7.68 13.57
N LEU A 299 11.91 7.58 12.38
CA LEU A 299 10.51 7.19 12.25
C LEU A 299 10.28 5.75 12.70
N GLY A 300 11.23 4.83 12.44
CA GLY A 300 11.16 3.45 12.90
C GLY A 300 11.07 3.35 14.42
N LEU A 301 11.90 4.09 15.15
CA LEU A 301 11.85 4.15 16.61
C LEU A 301 10.56 4.81 17.10
N GLY A 302 10.16 5.93 16.49
CA GLY A 302 8.93 6.66 16.83
C GLY A 302 7.67 5.83 16.62
N TYR A 303 7.52 5.21 15.46
CA TYR A 303 6.36 4.35 15.14
C TYR A 303 6.35 3.07 15.98
N GLY A 304 7.53 2.49 16.26
CA GLY A 304 7.65 1.34 17.15
C GLY A 304 7.18 1.67 18.58
N ALA A 305 7.60 2.82 19.12
CA ALA A 305 7.16 3.30 20.43
C ALA A 305 5.64 3.60 20.45
N LEU A 306 5.12 4.28 19.42
CA LEU A 306 3.70 4.60 19.28
C LEU A 306 2.84 3.33 19.20
N GLY A 307 3.23 2.37 18.37
CA GLY A 307 2.57 1.08 18.24
C GLY A 307 2.61 0.26 19.53
N ALA A 308 3.75 0.23 20.21
CA ALA A 308 3.92 -0.46 21.49
C ALA A 308 3.05 0.16 22.60
N LEU A 309 2.95 1.50 22.65
CA LEU A 309 2.06 2.21 23.58
C LEU A 309 0.60 1.83 23.33
N GLY A 310 0.16 1.88 22.08
CA GLY A 310 -1.18 1.45 21.67
C GLY A 310 -1.45 0.00 22.05
N ALA A 311 -0.51 -0.91 21.74
CA ALA A 311 -0.63 -2.33 22.05
C ALA A 311 -0.71 -2.61 23.56
N ARG A 312 0.10 -1.93 24.39
CA ARG A 312 0.09 -2.10 25.85
C ARG A 312 -1.24 -1.69 26.50
N THR A 313 -1.88 -0.66 25.96
CA THR A 313 -3.15 -0.12 26.50
C THR A 313 -4.40 -0.78 25.90
N MET A 314 -4.21 -1.61 24.86
CA MET A 314 -5.31 -2.35 24.19
C MET A 314 -5.84 -3.48 25.08
N LYS A 315 -7.17 -3.56 25.25
CA LYS A 315 -7.86 -4.61 26.00
C LYS A 315 -8.99 -5.22 25.18
N LEU A 316 -9.24 -6.51 25.39
CA LEU A 316 -10.41 -7.22 24.86
C LEU A 316 -11.60 -7.10 25.84
N PRO A 317 -12.85 -7.16 25.37
CA PRO A 317 -13.99 -7.35 26.26
C PRO A 317 -13.91 -8.73 26.94
N HIS A 318 -14.55 -8.85 28.12
CA HIS A 318 -14.71 -10.15 28.75
C HIS A 318 -15.52 -11.08 27.83
N PRO A 319 -15.23 -12.39 27.73
CA PRO A 319 -15.95 -13.31 26.84
C PRO A 319 -17.46 -13.33 27.03
N ALA A 320 -17.96 -13.08 28.26
CA ALA A 320 -19.37 -13.01 28.60
C ALA A 320 -19.93 -11.56 28.61
N TRP A 321 -19.13 -10.56 28.13
CA TRP A 321 -19.61 -9.19 28.05
C TRP A 321 -20.49 -9.00 26.81
N GLU A 322 -21.68 -8.45 27.02
CA GLU A 322 -22.61 -8.09 25.96
C GLU A 322 -23.05 -6.62 26.10
N PRO A 323 -23.20 -5.87 24.99
CA PRO A 323 -23.77 -4.55 25.05
C PRO A 323 -25.27 -4.68 25.39
N THR A 324 -25.67 -4.30 26.63
CA THR A 324 -27.06 -4.25 27.00
C THR A 324 -27.81 -3.27 26.09
N LYS A 325 -28.83 -3.72 25.40
CA LYS A 325 -29.81 -2.84 24.78
C LYS A 325 -30.43 -1.97 25.89
N PRO A 326 -30.68 -0.66 25.65
CA PRO A 326 -31.50 0.12 26.58
C PRO A 326 -32.80 -0.67 26.83
N ALA A 327 -33.08 -1.00 28.08
CA ALA A 327 -34.28 -1.74 28.43
C ALA A 327 -35.49 -0.98 27.87
N ASP A 328 -36.25 -1.60 27.00
CA ASP A 328 -37.60 -1.16 26.67
C ASP A 328 -38.38 -1.16 27.97
N LYS A 329 -38.72 0.03 28.47
CA LYS A 329 -39.46 0.24 29.73
C LYS A 329 -40.89 -0.26 29.66
N SER A 330 -41.27 -1.06 28.66
CA SER A 330 -42.63 -1.56 28.43
C SER A 330 -42.82 -3.07 28.58
N ALA A 331 -41.78 -3.85 28.94
CA ALA A 331 -41.95 -5.28 29.19
C ALA A 331 -42.06 -5.54 30.71
N GLY A 332 -43.28 -5.80 31.15
CA GLY A 332 -43.62 -6.13 32.54
C GLY A 332 -42.87 -7.38 33.04
N SER A 333 -42.49 -7.31 34.29
CA SER A 333 -41.94 -8.35 35.14
C SER A 333 -42.61 -9.71 34.90
N SER A 334 -41.88 -10.66 34.32
CA SER A 334 -42.13 -12.10 34.58
C SER A 334 -40.82 -12.76 35.00
N THR A 335 -40.72 -12.95 36.28
CA THR A 335 -39.70 -13.68 37.02
C THR A 335 -39.80 -15.15 36.66
N THR A 336 -38.96 -15.67 35.78
CA THR A 336 -38.73 -17.12 35.67
C THR A 336 -37.23 -17.35 35.88
N ASN A 337 -36.92 -17.84 37.07
CA ASN A 337 -35.64 -18.39 37.47
C ASN A 337 -35.32 -19.63 36.60
N THR A 338 -34.57 -19.46 35.56
CA THR A 338 -33.91 -20.58 34.89
C THR A 338 -32.41 -20.24 34.82
N THR A 339 -31.64 -20.87 35.70
CA THR A 339 -30.18 -20.84 35.80
C THR A 339 -29.54 -21.61 34.64
N THR A 340 -29.81 -21.20 33.42
CA THR A 340 -28.99 -21.57 32.26
C THR A 340 -28.26 -20.30 31.84
N LEU A 341 -26.92 -20.26 32.07
CA LEU A 341 -26.04 -19.25 31.51
C LEU A 341 -26.36 -19.14 30.00
N PRO A 342 -26.77 -17.96 29.50
CA PRO A 342 -26.99 -17.81 28.07
C PRO A 342 -25.65 -18.04 27.37
N SER A 343 -25.55 -19.17 26.66
CA SER A 343 -24.47 -19.43 25.71
C SER A 343 -24.45 -18.27 24.74
N SER A 344 -23.41 -17.45 24.78
CA SER A 344 -23.36 -16.19 24.06
C SER A 344 -23.50 -16.47 22.56
N LYS A 345 -24.67 -16.18 22.00
CA LYS A 345 -24.99 -16.28 20.57
C LYS A 345 -24.01 -15.51 19.67
N HIS A 346 -23.17 -14.65 20.25
CA HIS A 346 -22.24 -13.78 19.55
C HIS A 346 -20.84 -14.40 19.32
N ASN A 347 -20.51 -15.53 19.93
CA ASN A 347 -19.18 -16.17 19.78
C ASN A 347 -19.22 -17.45 18.94
N ILE A 348 -20.12 -17.52 17.96
CA ILE A 348 -20.25 -18.64 17.04
C ILE A 348 -19.54 -18.30 15.72
N GLY A 349 -18.88 -19.26 15.10
CA GLY A 349 -18.25 -19.08 13.80
C GLY A 349 -17.72 -20.38 13.21
N LEU A 350 -17.74 -20.47 11.88
CA LEU A 350 -17.30 -21.63 11.13
C LEU A 350 -15.77 -21.83 11.26
N PRO A 351 -15.27 -23.06 11.22
CA PRO A 351 -13.83 -23.33 11.17
C PRO A 351 -13.18 -22.72 9.92
N VAL A 352 -11.96 -22.19 10.07
CA VAL A 352 -11.25 -21.51 8.97
C VAL A 352 -11.06 -22.43 7.77
N ASP A 353 -10.63 -23.66 8.02
CA ASP A 353 -10.36 -24.63 6.95
C ASP A 353 -11.64 -25.04 6.21
N PHE A 354 -12.75 -25.18 6.94
CA PHE A 354 -14.06 -25.41 6.31
C PHE A 354 -14.45 -24.25 5.40
N VAL A 355 -14.33 -23.00 5.87
CA VAL A 355 -14.66 -21.82 5.08
C VAL A 355 -13.84 -21.74 3.81
N THR A 356 -12.53 -21.97 3.90
CA THR A 356 -11.62 -21.79 2.75
C THR A 356 -11.69 -22.91 1.74
N THR A 357 -12.03 -24.15 2.16
CA THR A 357 -11.98 -25.34 1.28
C THR A 357 -13.35 -25.87 0.88
N LYS A 358 -14.39 -25.61 1.68
CA LYS A 358 -15.72 -26.22 1.49
C LYS A 358 -16.83 -25.23 1.18
N THR A 359 -16.59 -23.91 1.29
CA THR A 359 -17.60 -22.90 0.96
C THR A 359 -17.28 -22.20 -0.36
N ARG A 360 -18.31 -22.02 -1.20
CA ARG A 360 -18.19 -21.21 -2.44
C ARG A 360 -18.17 -19.71 -2.18
N GLN A 361 -18.61 -19.27 -1.01
CA GLN A 361 -18.64 -17.87 -0.63
C GLN A 361 -17.25 -17.28 -0.47
N PHE A 362 -16.27 -18.06 -0.01
CA PHE A 362 -14.90 -17.60 0.17
C PHE A 362 -14.22 -17.20 -1.16
N PRO A 363 -14.13 -18.05 -2.20
CA PRO A 363 -13.54 -17.66 -3.48
C PRO A 363 -14.33 -16.55 -4.18
N LEU A 364 -15.66 -16.50 -4.05
CA LEU A 364 -16.46 -15.41 -4.61
C LEU A 364 -16.14 -14.07 -3.94
N LEU A 365 -16.03 -14.05 -2.61
CA LEU A 365 -15.65 -12.85 -1.87
C LEU A 365 -14.19 -12.46 -2.16
N TRP A 366 -13.28 -13.44 -2.30
CA TRP A 366 -11.90 -13.23 -2.69
C TRP A 366 -11.82 -12.53 -4.07
N LEU A 367 -12.54 -13.03 -5.06
CA LEU A 367 -12.59 -12.45 -6.41
C LEU A 367 -13.23 -11.05 -6.39
N SER A 368 -14.27 -10.87 -5.56
CA SER A 368 -14.90 -9.55 -5.39
C SER A 368 -13.93 -8.52 -4.82
N VAL A 369 -13.11 -8.90 -3.83
CA VAL A 369 -12.07 -8.02 -3.26
C VAL A 369 -10.95 -7.78 -4.28
N PHE A 370 -10.47 -8.82 -4.94
CA PHE A 370 -9.38 -8.74 -5.92
C PHE A 370 -9.71 -7.78 -7.07
N GLY A 371 -10.85 -7.94 -7.72
CA GLY A 371 -11.20 -7.13 -8.88
C GLY A 371 -11.38 -5.66 -8.54
N ASN A 372 -12.09 -5.34 -7.45
CA ASN A 372 -12.26 -3.96 -7.01
C ASN A 372 -10.95 -3.33 -6.52
N ALA A 373 -10.11 -4.08 -5.78
CA ALA A 373 -8.87 -3.55 -5.24
C ALA A 373 -7.81 -3.31 -6.34
N THR A 374 -7.80 -4.13 -7.39
CA THR A 374 -6.86 -4.01 -8.51
C THR A 374 -7.00 -2.67 -9.22
N GLY A 375 -8.23 -2.25 -9.56
CA GLY A 375 -8.49 -0.95 -10.18
C GLY A 375 -8.08 0.24 -9.30
N GLY A 376 -8.39 0.17 -8.00
CA GLY A 376 -8.02 1.22 -7.05
C GLY A 376 -6.51 1.36 -6.86
N LEU A 377 -5.78 0.25 -6.80
CA LEU A 377 -4.30 0.26 -6.67
C LEU A 377 -3.62 0.69 -7.96
N ALA A 378 -4.14 0.32 -9.13
CA ALA A 378 -3.67 0.82 -10.41
C ALA A 378 -3.78 2.35 -10.48
N LEU A 379 -4.95 2.90 -10.15
CA LEU A 379 -5.17 4.35 -10.12
C LEU A 379 -4.24 5.05 -9.11
N LEU A 380 -4.13 4.56 -7.87
CA LEU A 380 -3.28 5.17 -6.84
C LEU A 380 -1.80 5.18 -7.21
N SER A 381 -1.32 4.12 -7.87
CA SER A 381 0.10 4.00 -8.25
C SER A 381 0.52 4.98 -9.34
N SER A 382 -0.41 5.40 -10.20
CA SER A 382 -0.12 6.19 -11.41
C SER A 382 -0.96 7.46 -11.54
N SER A 383 -1.69 7.84 -10.49
CA SER A 383 -2.68 8.92 -10.53
C SER A 383 -2.13 10.25 -11.04
N LYS A 384 -0.93 10.65 -10.59
CA LYS A 384 -0.29 11.89 -11.03
C LYS A 384 0.07 11.81 -12.53
N LEU A 385 0.74 10.72 -12.93
CA LEU A 385 1.14 10.49 -14.32
C LEU A 385 -0.08 10.42 -15.23
N MET A 386 -1.11 9.67 -14.83
CA MET A 386 -2.36 9.54 -15.58
C MET A 386 -3.07 10.89 -15.77
N LEU A 387 -3.09 11.73 -14.73
CA LEU A 387 -3.64 13.09 -14.82
C LEU A 387 -2.87 13.94 -15.82
N THR A 388 -1.53 13.95 -15.74
CA THR A 388 -0.68 14.78 -16.62
C THR A 388 -0.71 14.27 -18.06
N ASP A 389 -0.59 12.98 -18.29
CA ASP A 389 -0.62 12.39 -19.66
C ASP A 389 -1.95 12.67 -20.36
N ILE A 390 -3.07 12.58 -19.63
CA ILE A 390 -4.40 12.75 -20.24
C ILE A 390 -4.76 14.23 -20.44
N TRP A 391 -4.48 15.09 -19.46
CA TRP A 391 -5.11 16.42 -19.38
C TRP A 391 -4.16 17.59 -19.56
N ALA A 392 -2.81 17.41 -19.42
CA ALA A 392 -1.88 18.53 -19.54
C ALA A 392 -1.88 19.15 -20.95
N GLY A 393 -2.08 18.35 -22.00
CA GLY A 393 -2.19 18.84 -23.38
C GLY A 393 -3.49 19.61 -23.66
N TYR A 394 -4.60 19.25 -22.99
CA TYR A 394 -5.89 19.92 -23.16
C TYR A 394 -6.09 21.13 -22.25
N CYS A 395 -5.48 21.14 -21.06
CA CYS A 395 -5.65 22.18 -20.06
C CYS A 395 -4.29 22.55 -19.41
N PRO A 396 -3.30 23.04 -20.15
CA PRO A 396 -1.95 23.31 -19.61
C PRO A 396 -1.97 24.30 -18.45
N ASP A 397 -2.81 25.33 -18.50
CA ASP A 397 -2.92 26.36 -17.46
C ASP A 397 -3.52 25.84 -16.15
N LEU A 398 -4.34 24.79 -16.21
CA LEU A 398 -4.97 24.18 -15.02
C LEU A 398 -4.16 23.03 -14.46
N VAL A 399 -3.59 22.17 -15.29
CA VAL A 399 -2.86 20.95 -14.88
C VAL A 399 -1.41 21.29 -14.51
N THR A 400 -1.26 22.18 -13.55
CA THR A 400 0.05 22.57 -12.99
C THR A 400 0.59 21.50 -12.03
N PRO A 401 1.90 21.48 -11.71
CA PRO A 401 2.47 20.57 -10.70
C PRO A 401 1.78 20.68 -9.33
N SER A 402 1.33 21.87 -8.94
CA SER A 402 0.57 22.11 -7.70
C SER A 402 -0.83 21.49 -7.77
N PHE A 403 -1.54 21.63 -8.89
CA PHE A 403 -2.83 20.99 -9.11
C PHE A 403 -2.71 19.46 -9.06
N ALA A 404 -1.71 18.89 -9.72
CA ALA A 404 -1.48 17.45 -9.70
C ALA A 404 -1.18 16.92 -8.28
N THR A 405 -0.45 17.70 -7.48
CA THR A 405 -0.20 17.37 -6.07
C THR A 405 -1.48 17.45 -5.23
N ALA A 406 -2.30 18.48 -5.43
CA ALA A 406 -3.60 18.61 -4.77
C ALA A 406 -4.56 17.48 -5.14
N TYR A 407 -4.57 17.04 -6.40
CA TYR A 407 -5.35 15.90 -6.85
C TYR A 407 -4.96 14.61 -6.14
N VAL A 408 -3.65 14.30 -6.03
CA VAL A 408 -3.17 13.12 -5.29
C VAL A 408 -3.57 13.20 -3.81
N ALA A 409 -3.49 14.39 -3.20
CA ALA A 409 -3.96 14.59 -1.83
C ALA A 409 -5.47 14.35 -1.72
N ALA A 410 -6.28 14.83 -2.67
CA ALA A 410 -7.72 14.59 -2.71
C ALA A 410 -8.08 13.09 -2.79
N LEU A 411 -7.32 12.30 -3.57
CA LEU A 411 -7.45 10.84 -3.59
C LEU A 411 -7.17 10.23 -2.21
N GLY A 412 -6.12 10.70 -1.52
CA GLY A 412 -5.81 10.27 -0.15
C GLY A 412 -6.95 10.55 0.84
N PHE A 413 -7.52 11.76 0.80
CA PHE A 413 -8.69 12.12 1.60
C PHE A 413 -9.92 11.30 1.22
N GLY A 414 -10.17 11.09 -0.07
CA GLY A 414 -11.24 10.22 -0.58
C GLY A 414 -11.14 8.81 -0.02
N MET A 415 -9.95 8.23 -0.01
CA MET A 415 -9.70 6.91 0.57
C MET A 415 -10.01 6.86 2.07
N ALA A 416 -9.60 7.85 2.85
CA ALA A 416 -9.87 7.93 4.29
C ALA A 416 -11.37 8.11 4.57
N ALA A 417 -12.03 9.03 3.86
CA ALA A 417 -13.47 9.27 3.95
C ALA A 417 -14.28 8.02 3.57
N GLY A 418 -13.87 7.32 2.51
CA GLY A 418 -14.49 6.08 2.08
C GLY A 418 -14.40 4.98 3.14
N ARG A 419 -13.27 4.84 3.82
CA ARG A 419 -13.13 3.87 4.93
C ARG A 419 -14.12 4.09 6.05
N PHE A 420 -14.34 5.33 6.44
CA PHE A 420 -15.29 5.66 7.49
C PHE A 420 -16.75 5.63 6.98
N GLY A 421 -17.04 6.37 5.91
CA GLY A 421 -18.39 6.60 5.42
C GLY A 421 -19.08 5.32 4.94
N TRP A 422 -18.41 4.55 4.06
CA TRP A 422 -19.00 3.31 3.55
C TRP A 422 -19.18 2.23 4.60
N SER A 423 -18.26 2.14 5.57
CA SER A 423 -18.41 1.20 6.68
C SER A 423 -19.60 1.54 7.56
N PHE A 424 -19.77 2.82 7.89
CA PHE A 424 -20.94 3.29 8.63
C PHE A 424 -22.23 3.03 7.83
N LEU A 425 -22.25 3.42 6.55
CA LEU A 425 -23.41 3.26 5.69
C LEU A 425 -23.76 1.79 5.46
N SER A 426 -22.78 0.89 5.47
CA SER A 426 -23.00 -0.55 5.30
C SER A 426 -23.76 -1.20 6.47
N ASP A 427 -23.83 -0.57 7.65
CA ASP A 427 -24.67 -1.01 8.77
C ASP A 427 -26.17 -0.85 8.44
N TYR A 428 -26.51 0.04 7.52
CA TYR A 428 -27.90 0.33 7.08
C TYR A 428 -28.25 -0.34 5.75
N LEU A 429 -27.34 -0.28 4.77
CA LEU A 429 -27.56 -0.85 3.43
C LEU A 429 -27.40 -2.39 3.40
N GLY A 430 -26.69 -2.94 4.40
CA GLY A 430 -26.22 -4.32 4.37
C GLY A 430 -24.92 -4.48 3.55
N ARG A 431 -24.07 -5.41 3.97
CA ARG A 431 -22.69 -5.59 3.42
C ARG A 431 -22.67 -5.96 1.96
N ARG A 432 -23.52 -6.95 1.59
CA ARG A 432 -23.65 -7.43 0.21
C ARG A 432 -24.04 -6.31 -0.74
N ASN A 433 -25.03 -5.49 -0.36
CA ASN A 433 -25.51 -4.38 -1.20
C ASN A 433 -24.44 -3.28 -1.30
N THR A 434 -23.72 -2.99 -0.22
CA THR A 434 -22.61 -2.02 -0.24
C THR A 434 -21.50 -2.47 -1.19
N TYR A 435 -21.13 -3.76 -1.18
CA TYR A 435 -20.15 -4.31 -2.12
C TYR A 435 -20.66 -4.32 -3.57
N ALA A 436 -21.95 -4.58 -3.78
CA ALA A 436 -22.59 -4.47 -5.09
C ALA A 436 -22.52 -3.03 -5.61
N LEU A 437 -22.73 -2.04 -4.74
CA LEU A 437 -22.62 -0.62 -5.08
C LEU A 437 -21.18 -0.24 -5.48
N PHE A 438 -20.15 -0.80 -4.84
CA PHE A 438 -18.76 -0.54 -5.21
C PHE A 438 -18.45 -1.05 -6.63
N GLY A 439 -18.89 -2.27 -6.97
CA GLY A 439 -18.73 -2.82 -8.31
C GLY A 439 -19.55 -2.03 -9.35
N LEU A 440 -20.85 -1.90 -9.10
CA LEU A 440 -21.78 -1.24 -10.03
C LEU A 440 -21.42 0.25 -10.26
N GLY A 441 -21.02 0.96 -9.18
CA GLY A 441 -20.63 2.37 -9.26
C GLY A 441 -19.23 2.57 -9.82
N GLY A 442 -18.32 1.62 -9.61
CA GLY A 442 -16.94 1.71 -10.11
C GLY A 442 -16.83 1.47 -11.62
N ILE A 443 -17.64 0.57 -12.20
CA ILE A 443 -17.62 0.26 -13.63
C ILE A 443 -17.79 1.52 -14.50
N PRO A 444 -18.87 2.33 -14.33
CA PRO A 444 -19.05 3.53 -15.16
C PRO A 444 -17.98 4.59 -14.88
N VAL A 445 -17.48 4.72 -13.65
CA VAL A 445 -16.43 5.69 -13.33
C VAL A 445 -15.13 5.38 -14.07
N VAL A 446 -14.74 4.11 -14.13
CA VAL A 446 -13.53 3.71 -14.87
C VAL A 446 -13.74 3.79 -16.38
N GLY A 447 -14.90 3.38 -16.87
CA GLY A 447 -15.25 3.49 -18.31
C GLY A 447 -15.45 4.93 -18.79
N LEU A 448 -15.75 5.86 -17.88
CA LEU A 448 -15.92 7.28 -18.20
C LEU A 448 -14.60 7.96 -18.60
N ALA A 449 -13.46 7.51 -18.09
CA ALA A 449 -12.17 8.12 -18.39
C ALA A 449 -11.86 8.07 -19.91
N PRO A 450 -11.88 6.91 -20.62
CA PRO A 450 -11.71 6.87 -22.07
C PRO A 450 -12.74 7.72 -22.83
N TRP A 451 -13.99 7.68 -22.39
CA TRP A 451 -15.05 8.45 -23.04
C TRP A 451 -14.80 9.96 -22.95
N LEU A 452 -14.38 10.46 -21.78
CA LEU A 452 -14.04 11.88 -21.59
C LEU A 452 -12.83 12.30 -22.43
N THR A 453 -11.79 11.46 -22.55
CA THR A 453 -10.59 11.76 -23.33
C THR A 453 -10.91 11.83 -24.82
N HIS A 454 -11.67 10.87 -25.34
CA HIS A 454 -12.10 10.89 -26.75
C HIS A 454 -13.00 12.09 -27.07
N TRP A 455 -13.88 12.46 -26.14
CA TRP A 455 -14.73 13.63 -26.34
C TRP A 455 -13.94 14.94 -26.25
N ALA A 456 -12.95 15.05 -25.35
CA ALA A 456 -12.06 16.20 -25.27
C ALA A 456 -11.28 16.40 -26.59
N ALA A 457 -10.79 15.31 -27.19
CA ALA A 457 -10.13 15.35 -28.50
C ALA A 457 -11.06 15.84 -29.62
N LEU A 458 -12.32 15.38 -29.64
CA LEU A 458 -13.32 15.83 -30.62
C LEU A 458 -13.75 17.29 -30.42
N ALA A 459 -13.78 17.77 -29.20
CA ALA A 459 -14.16 19.16 -28.86
C ALA A 459 -13.10 20.18 -29.27
N GLY A 460 -11.93 19.76 -29.74
CA GLY A 460 -10.89 20.65 -30.28
C GLY A 460 -10.37 21.68 -29.29
N GLY A 461 -10.39 21.41 -27.99
CA GLY A 461 -9.91 22.34 -26.96
C GLY A 461 -10.85 23.52 -26.69
N ALA A 462 -12.17 23.40 -26.97
CA ALA A 462 -13.13 24.47 -26.68
C ALA A 462 -13.03 24.90 -25.20
N GLU A 463 -12.66 26.15 -24.96
CA GLU A 463 -12.28 26.74 -23.66
C GLU A 463 -13.29 26.50 -22.52
N THR A 464 -14.54 26.23 -22.81
CA THR A 464 -15.60 26.07 -21.79
C THR A 464 -15.92 24.61 -21.44
N THR A 465 -15.67 23.66 -22.36
CA THR A 465 -16.09 22.25 -22.19
C THR A 465 -15.02 21.38 -21.52
N VAL A 466 -13.76 21.60 -21.81
CA VAL A 466 -12.65 20.76 -21.31
C VAL A 466 -12.42 20.89 -19.81
N PRO A 467 -12.50 22.06 -19.15
CA PRO A 467 -12.33 22.16 -17.71
C PRO A 467 -13.35 21.34 -16.90
N TRP A 468 -14.61 21.26 -17.36
CA TRP A 468 -15.59 20.46 -16.64
C TRP A 468 -15.38 18.95 -16.86
N MET A 469 -14.83 18.53 -18.00
CA MET A 469 -14.42 17.13 -18.21
C MET A 469 -13.27 16.74 -17.29
N LEU A 470 -12.26 17.59 -17.14
CA LEU A 470 -11.20 17.44 -16.14
C LEU A 470 -11.77 17.33 -14.71
N ALA A 471 -12.71 18.21 -14.35
CA ALA A 471 -13.36 18.16 -13.04
C ALA A 471 -14.14 16.85 -12.84
N THR A 472 -14.82 16.35 -13.89
CA THR A 472 -15.55 15.08 -13.87
C THR A 472 -14.60 13.88 -13.73
N PHE A 473 -13.47 13.90 -14.44
CA PHE A 473 -12.41 12.89 -14.29
C PHE A 473 -11.84 12.87 -12.87
N CYS A 474 -11.48 14.03 -12.32
CA CYS A 474 -10.95 14.14 -10.97
C CYS A 474 -11.99 13.70 -9.93
N GLY A 475 -13.23 14.16 -10.04
CA GLY A 475 -14.33 13.78 -9.16
C GLY A 475 -14.67 12.29 -9.22
N GLY A 476 -14.71 11.71 -10.42
CA GLY A 476 -14.88 10.28 -10.64
C GLY A 476 -13.76 9.45 -10.02
N SER A 477 -12.51 9.89 -10.20
CA SER A 477 -11.34 9.23 -9.61
C SER A 477 -11.38 9.26 -8.07
N VAL A 478 -11.73 10.41 -7.48
CA VAL A 478 -11.92 10.52 -6.02
C VAL A 478 -13.03 9.60 -5.54
N LEU A 479 -14.17 9.54 -6.27
CA LEU A 479 -15.27 8.63 -5.94
C LEU A 479 -14.83 7.15 -6.00
N ALA A 480 -14.12 6.74 -7.05
CA ALA A 480 -13.57 5.39 -7.19
C ALA A 480 -12.65 5.03 -6.01
N ILE A 481 -11.83 5.97 -5.55
CA ILE A 481 -10.94 5.76 -4.40
C ILE A 481 -11.72 5.72 -3.08
N THR A 482 -12.89 6.37 -2.95
CA THR A 482 -13.75 6.15 -1.79
C THR A 482 -14.25 4.70 -1.74
N PHE A 483 -14.62 4.11 -2.88
CA PHE A 483 -15.02 2.69 -2.96
C PHE A 483 -13.86 1.77 -2.56
N TYR A 484 -12.66 2.02 -3.09
CA TYR A 484 -11.45 1.30 -2.70
C TYR A 484 -11.22 1.34 -1.17
N GLY A 485 -11.33 2.50 -0.56
CA GLY A 485 -11.27 2.64 0.91
C GLY A 485 -12.35 1.83 1.62
N GLY A 486 -13.58 1.87 1.09
CA GLY A 486 -14.76 1.17 1.60
C GLY A 486 -14.63 -0.35 1.59
N ILE A 487 -14.05 -0.94 0.53
CA ILE A 487 -13.87 -2.38 0.39
C ILE A 487 -13.19 -2.96 1.63
N PHE A 488 -12.08 -2.37 2.05
CA PHE A 488 -11.29 -2.90 3.18
C PHE A 488 -11.96 -2.66 4.53
N SER A 489 -12.68 -1.57 4.67
CA SER A 489 -13.30 -1.23 5.94
C SER A 489 -14.62 -1.97 6.17
N VAL A 490 -15.33 -2.34 5.11
CA VAL A 490 -16.55 -3.16 5.18
C VAL A 490 -16.23 -4.66 5.28
N LEU A 491 -15.10 -5.11 4.71
CA LEU A 491 -14.72 -6.53 4.60
C LEU A 491 -14.77 -7.30 5.92
N PRO A 492 -14.17 -6.84 7.03
CA PRO A 492 -14.19 -7.61 8.28
C PRO A 492 -15.60 -7.81 8.82
N ALA A 493 -16.47 -6.81 8.68
CA ALA A 493 -17.87 -6.92 9.07
C ALA A 493 -18.63 -7.90 8.16
N TYR A 494 -18.37 -7.88 6.85
CA TYR A 494 -18.97 -8.81 5.89
C TYR A 494 -18.58 -10.26 6.17
N ILE A 495 -17.30 -10.51 6.50
CA ILE A 495 -16.81 -11.84 6.90
C ILE A 495 -17.53 -12.33 8.17
N ALA A 496 -17.65 -11.45 9.17
CA ALA A 496 -18.32 -11.80 10.42
C ALA A 496 -19.82 -12.09 10.24
N ASP A 497 -20.48 -11.41 9.29
CA ASP A 497 -21.88 -11.66 8.96
C ASP A 497 -22.06 -12.96 8.15
N LEU A 498 -21.11 -13.33 7.29
CA LEU A 498 -21.18 -14.56 6.47
C LEU A 498 -20.76 -15.82 7.21
N PHE A 499 -19.69 -15.75 8.02
CA PHE A 499 -19.01 -16.93 8.57
C PHE A 499 -19.02 -16.98 10.10
N GLY A 500 -19.58 -15.95 10.76
CA GLY A 500 -19.58 -15.81 12.21
C GLY A 500 -18.36 -15.11 12.77
N GLN A 501 -18.46 -14.65 14.04
CA GLN A 501 -17.48 -13.75 14.64
C GLN A 501 -16.24 -14.46 15.20
N LYS A 502 -16.38 -15.74 15.61
CA LYS A 502 -15.32 -16.48 16.35
C LYS A 502 -13.99 -16.54 15.62
N ASN A 503 -14.01 -16.83 14.30
CA ASN A 503 -12.83 -16.99 13.46
C ASN A 503 -12.70 -15.92 12.38
N ALA A 504 -13.47 -14.82 12.48
CA ALA A 504 -13.54 -13.79 11.45
C ALA A 504 -12.18 -13.13 11.16
N GLY A 505 -11.33 -12.97 12.17
CA GLY A 505 -9.99 -12.41 12.01
C GLY A 505 -9.06 -13.31 11.20
N ALA A 506 -9.08 -14.62 11.45
CA ALA A 506 -8.27 -15.57 10.71
C ALA A 506 -8.75 -15.74 9.25
N ILE A 507 -10.07 -15.74 9.03
CA ILE A 507 -10.66 -15.76 7.68
C ILE A 507 -10.32 -14.48 6.93
N HIS A 508 -10.39 -13.31 7.61
CA HIS A 508 -9.97 -12.03 7.05
C HIS A 508 -8.51 -12.06 6.63
N GLY A 509 -7.62 -12.62 7.47
CA GLY A 509 -6.22 -12.80 7.12
C GLY A 509 -6.01 -13.57 5.81
N LYS A 510 -6.78 -14.64 5.57
CA LYS A 510 -6.73 -15.38 4.30
C LYS A 510 -7.31 -14.58 3.13
N LEU A 511 -8.36 -13.77 3.34
CA LEU A 511 -8.91 -12.90 2.29
C LEU A 511 -8.00 -11.73 1.91
N LEU A 512 -7.10 -11.29 2.79
CA LEU A 512 -6.11 -10.25 2.46
C LEU A 512 -5.09 -10.70 1.40
N THR A 513 -5.00 -12.00 1.09
CA THR A 513 -4.24 -12.47 -0.09
C THR A 513 -4.82 -11.93 -1.40
N ALA A 514 -6.12 -11.64 -1.47
CA ALA A 514 -6.73 -10.97 -2.62
C ALA A 514 -6.17 -9.55 -2.81
N TRP A 515 -6.03 -8.80 -1.71
CA TRP A 515 -5.41 -7.48 -1.76
C TRP A 515 -3.93 -7.54 -2.10
N ALA A 516 -3.19 -8.51 -1.55
CA ALA A 516 -1.78 -8.72 -1.87
C ALA A 516 -1.59 -9.01 -3.37
N ALA A 517 -2.44 -9.86 -3.96
CA ALA A 517 -2.46 -10.11 -5.39
C ALA A 517 -2.79 -8.84 -6.20
N SER A 518 -3.74 -8.02 -5.73
CA SER A 518 -4.10 -6.75 -6.36
C SER A 518 -2.98 -5.72 -6.31
N ALA A 519 -2.17 -5.70 -5.23
CA ALA A 519 -1.03 -4.79 -5.07
C ALA A 519 0.11 -5.09 -6.05
N VAL A 520 0.12 -6.28 -6.64
CA VAL A 520 1.01 -6.65 -7.75
C VAL A 520 0.29 -6.43 -9.08
N ALA A 521 -0.89 -7.02 -9.24
CA ALA A 521 -1.60 -7.03 -10.52
C ALA A 521 -2.03 -5.63 -11.00
N GLY A 522 -2.43 -4.73 -10.08
CA GLY A 522 -2.89 -3.38 -10.43
C GLY A 522 -1.79 -2.52 -11.05
N PRO A 523 -0.74 -2.18 -10.29
CA PRO A 523 0.35 -1.35 -10.80
C PRO A 523 1.08 -1.97 -11.99
N MET A 524 1.42 -3.28 -11.93
CA MET A 524 2.10 -3.96 -13.02
C MET A 524 1.23 -4.08 -14.27
N GLY A 525 -0.05 -4.41 -14.09
CA GLY A 525 -0.99 -4.50 -15.21
C GLY A 525 -1.17 -3.15 -15.92
N LEU A 526 -1.33 -2.05 -15.15
CA LEU A 526 -1.40 -0.71 -15.71
C LEU A 526 -0.12 -0.36 -16.48
N THR A 527 1.05 -0.55 -15.86
CA THR A 527 2.34 -0.24 -16.49
C THR A 527 2.54 -1.04 -17.76
N TYR A 528 2.20 -2.34 -17.75
CA TYR A 528 2.32 -3.21 -18.91
C TYR A 528 1.39 -2.76 -20.06
N LEU A 529 0.10 -2.56 -19.77
CA LEU A 529 -0.88 -2.17 -20.79
C LEU A 529 -0.57 -0.79 -21.37
N ARG A 530 -0.18 0.18 -20.51
CA ARG A 530 0.27 1.50 -20.96
C ARG A 530 1.51 1.41 -21.84
N SER A 531 2.48 0.57 -21.48
CA SER A 531 3.71 0.37 -22.28
C SER A 531 3.39 -0.24 -23.64
N GLN A 532 2.47 -1.21 -23.71
CA GLN A 532 2.03 -1.79 -24.99
C GLN A 532 1.31 -0.75 -25.86
N ALA A 533 0.41 0.06 -25.26
CA ALA A 533 -0.27 1.13 -25.98
C ALA A 533 0.72 2.19 -26.47
N ALA A 534 1.71 2.58 -25.66
CA ALA A 534 2.75 3.53 -26.04
C ALA A 534 3.62 2.99 -27.17
N GLY A 535 4.00 1.71 -27.13
CA GLY A 535 4.75 1.05 -28.21
C GLY A 535 3.99 1.05 -29.52
N ALA A 536 2.69 0.68 -29.50
CA ALA A 536 1.84 0.71 -30.69
C ALA A 536 1.71 2.13 -31.24
N ALA A 537 1.45 3.11 -30.37
CA ALA A 537 1.38 4.52 -30.76
C ALA A 537 2.70 5.06 -31.36
N THR A 538 3.85 4.62 -30.79
CA THR A 538 5.18 4.98 -31.32
C THR A 538 5.36 4.46 -32.74
N HIS A 539 4.99 3.21 -33.02
CA HIS A 539 5.07 2.66 -34.37
C HIS A 539 4.14 3.40 -35.35
N ASP A 540 2.89 3.67 -34.96
CA ASP A 540 1.94 4.44 -35.78
C ASP A 540 2.44 5.87 -36.07
N LEU A 541 3.17 6.48 -35.16
CA LEU A 541 3.74 7.81 -35.34
C LEU A 541 4.96 7.79 -36.25
N ILE A 542 5.82 6.77 -36.16
CA ILE A 542 6.98 6.59 -37.04
C ILE A 542 6.52 6.50 -38.50
N ASP A 543 5.44 5.79 -38.79
CA ASP A 543 4.86 5.68 -40.13
C ASP A 543 4.32 7.03 -40.67
N LYS A 544 4.09 8.02 -39.80
CA LYS A 544 3.60 9.37 -40.14
C LYS A 544 4.69 10.41 -40.28
N VAL A 545 5.97 10.06 -40.02
CA VAL A 545 7.11 10.96 -40.17
C VAL A 545 7.25 11.35 -41.63
N GLN A 546 7.16 12.65 -41.92
CA GLN A 546 7.36 13.21 -43.26
C GLN A 546 8.74 13.88 -43.42
N ASP A 547 9.24 14.48 -42.34
CA ASP A 547 10.57 15.12 -42.31
C ASP A 547 11.63 14.13 -41.83
N VAL A 548 12.15 13.34 -42.78
CA VAL A 548 13.20 12.35 -42.50
C VAL A 548 14.47 12.98 -41.97
N PRO A 549 14.99 14.11 -42.51
CA PRO A 549 16.14 14.80 -41.95
C PRO A 549 15.97 15.23 -40.49
N ALA A 550 14.81 15.77 -40.12
CA ALA A 550 14.52 16.16 -38.72
C ALA A 550 14.51 14.93 -37.81
N PHE A 551 13.96 13.80 -38.28
CA PHE A 551 13.96 12.54 -37.52
C PHE A 551 15.37 12.03 -37.31
N GLU A 552 16.22 11.99 -38.37
CA GLU A 552 17.60 11.52 -38.30
C GLU A 552 18.44 12.44 -37.36
N GLN A 553 18.20 13.74 -37.39
CA GLN A 553 18.86 14.68 -36.48
C GLN A 553 18.42 14.47 -35.03
N ALA A 554 17.11 14.21 -34.76
CA ALA A 554 16.58 14.05 -33.43
C ALA A 554 16.98 12.74 -32.75
N PHE A 555 17.11 11.66 -33.50
CA PHE A 555 17.29 10.30 -32.98
C PHE A 555 18.61 9.64 -33.38
N GLY A 556 19.38 10.21 -34.31
CA GLY A 556 20.68 9.71 -34.74
C GLY A 556 20.63 8.39 -35.52
N CYS A 557 19.48 8.03 -36.08
CA CYS A 557 19.30 6.81 -36.87
C CYS A 557 18.43 7.09 -38.10
N SER A 558 18.64 6.30 -39.18
CA SER A 558 17.82 6.38 -40.38
C SER A 558 16.44 5.76 -40.14
N LEU A 559 15.37 6.35 -40.72
CA LEU A 559 14.00 5.85 -40.65
C LEU A 559 13.86 4.43 -41.23
N THR A 560 14.81 4.00 -42.11
CA THR A 560 14.84 2.66 -42.69
C THR A 560 15.51 1.61 -41.80
N ASP A 561 16.24 2.03 -40.75
CA ASP A 561 16.96 1.12 -39.85
C ASP A 561 16.05 0.65 -38.72
N THR A 562 15.25 -0.35 -39.02
CA THR A 562 14.24 -0.91 -38.08
C THR A 562 14.85 -1.54 -36.82
N GLU A 563 16.07 -2.08 -36.92
CA GLU A 563 16.77 -2.70 -35.76
C GLU A 563 17.21 -1.63 -34.76
N THR A 564 17.85 -0.56 -35.26
CA THR A 564 18.29 0.56 -34.42
C THR A 564 17.06 1.28 -33.82
N ILE A 565 16.02 1.52 -34.59
CA ILE A 565 14.77 2.11 -34.13
C ILE A 565 14.18 1.27 -32.98
N ARG A 566 14.10 -0.04 -33.12
CA ARG A 566 13.61 -0.93 -32.07
C ARG A 566 14.45 -0.83 -30.80
N THR A 567 15.76 -0.83 -30.94
CA THR A 567 16.69 -0.67 -29.81
C THR A 567 16.49 0.67 -29.10
N LEU A 568 16.28 1.76 -29.86
CA LEU A 568 16.03 3.09 -29.32
C LEU A 568 14.65 3.22 -28.67
N ILE A 569 13.63 2.50 -29.14
CA ILE A 569 12.32 2.40 -28.49
C ILE A 569 12.46 1.65 -27.15
N ASP A 570 13.16 0.52 -27.13
CA ASP A 570 13.41 -0.26 -25.92
C ASP A 570 14.23 0.53 -24.89
N ALA A 571 15.21 1.31 -25.35
CA ALA A 571 16.01 2.24 -24.56
C ALA A 571 15.25 3.51 -24.14
N LYS A 572 13.98 3.68 -24.58
CA LYS A 572 13.15 4.88 -24.35
C LYS A 572 13.75 6.18 -24.85
N THR A 573 14.62 6.11 -25.84
CA THR A 573 15.16 7.27 -26.55
C THR A 573 14.14 7.80 -27.55
N ILE A 574 13.47 6.91 -28.29
CA ILE A 574 12.31 7.23 -29.11
C ILE A 574 11.05 7.05 -28.24
N THR A 575 10.35 8.14 -27.98
CA THR A 575 9.12 8.17 -27.18
C THR A 575 8.03 8.94 -27.96
N VAL A 576 6.77 8.70 -27.61
CA VAL A 576 5.62 9.41 -28.21
C VAL A 576 5.84 10.93 -28.15
N GLY A 577 6.22 11.49 -26.98
CA GLY A 577 6.41 12.94 -26.82
C GLY A 577 7.49 13.50 -27.76
N ARG A 578 8.66 12.83 -27.86
CA ARG A 578 9.75 13.27 -28.76
C ARG A 578 9.39 13.11 -30.24
N LEU A 579 8.59 12.10 -30.59
CA LEU A 579 8.12 11.94 -31.98
C LEU A 579 7.15 13.04 -32.37
N MET A 580 6.29 13.49 -31.44
CA MET A 580 5.38 14.60 -31.69
C MET A 580 6.06 15.91 -32.05
N GLU A 581 7.34 16.08 -31.69
CA GLU A 581 8.17 17.26 -32.06
C GLU A 581 8.63 17.25 -33.53
N VAL A 582 8.68 16.06 -34.16
CA VAL A 582 9.19 15.87 -35.54
C VAL A 582 8.11 15.45 -36.54
N ILE A 583 6.86 15.33 -36.09
CA ILE A 583 5.71 14.95 -36.91
C ILE A 583 4.94 16.23 -37.35
N PRO A 584 4.27 16.20 -38.52
CA PRO A 584 3.52 17.35 -39.03
C PRO A 584 2.50 17.90 -38.02
N GLU A 585 2.43 19.23 -37.93
CA GLU A 585 1.43 19.95 -37.13
C GLU A 585 0.00 19.47 -37.46
N GLY A 586 -0.83 19.29 -36.46
CA GLY A 586 -2.20 18.80 -36.61
C GLY A 586 -2.34 17.28 -36.46
N THR A 587 -1.25 16.52 -36.28
CA THR A 587 -1.34 15.10 -35.92
C THR A 587 -1.87 14.96 -34.49
N LEU A 588 -2.88 14.11 -34.30
CA LEU A 588 -3.47 13.85 -32.98
C LEU A 588 -2.42 13.19 -32.06
N ASP A 589 -2.18 13.82 -30.90
CA ASP A 589 -1.33 13.24 -29.86
C ASP A 589 -1.99 12.00 -29.26
N PRO A 590 -1.36 10.81 -29.33
CA PRO A 590 -1.91 9.59 -28.77
C PRO A 590 -1.74 9.49 -27.24
N THR A 591 -0.97 10.36 -26.60
CA THR A 591 -0.65 10.31 -25.16
C THR A 591 -1.89 10.21 -24.26
N PRO A 592 -2.99 10.97 -24.46
CA PRO A 592 -4.19 10.87 -23.65
C PRO A 592 -4.90 9.52 -23.72
N PHE A 593 -4.72 8.74 -24.79
CA PHE A 593 -5.41 7.47 -25.06
C PHE A 593 -4.63 6.24 -24.58
N LEU A 594 -3.42 6.40 -24.07
CA LEU A 594 -2.54 5.30 -23.61
C LEU A 594 -3.15 4.48 -22.46
N TYR A 595 -4.16 5.02 -21.80
CA TYR A 595 -4.83 4.38 -20.65
C TYR A 595 -6.15 3.68 -21.01
N ASP A 596 -6.65 3.80 -22.23
CA ASP A 596 -7.96 3.28 -22.64
C ASP A 596 -8.06 1.77 -22.39
N THR A 597 -7.08 0.99 -22.88
CA THR A 597 -7.03 -0.47 -22.67
C THR A 597 -6.98 -0.83 -21.18
N THR A 598 -6.26 -0.04 -20.38
CA THR A 598 -6.18 -0.24 -18.92
C THR A 598 -7.52 0.01 -18.25
N CYS A 599 -8.24 1.08 -18.66
CA CYS A 599 -9.57 1.39 -18.13
C CYS A 599 -10.59 0.31 -18.50
N TYR A 600 -10.59 -0.17 -19.73
CA TYR A 600 -11.48 -1.27 -20.15
C TYR A 600 -11.16 -2.57 -19.41
N ALA A 601 -9.88 -2.93 -19.26
CA ALA A 601 -9.48 -4.10 -18.48
C ALA A 601 -9.91 -3.99 -17.00
N ALA A 602 -9.77 -2.82 -16.39
CA ALA A 602 -10.26 -2.56 -15.04
C ALA A 602 -11.79 -2.66 -14.96
N ALA A 603 -12.53 -2.16 -15.93
CA ALA A 603 -14.00 -2.27 -15.99
C ALA A 603 -14.45 -3.75 -16.09
N VAL A 604 -13.76 -4.58 -16.87
CA VAL A 604 -14.02 -6.03 -16.94
C VAL A 604 -13.76 -6.70 -15.57
N LEU A 605 -12.65 -6.39 -14.91
CA LEU A 605 -12.36 -6.93 -13.57
C LEU A 605 -13.39 -6.49 -12.53
N MET A 606 -13.83 -5.23 -12.57
CA MET A 606 -14.89 -4.74 -11.67
C MET A 606 -16.24 -5.39 -11.97
N THR A 607 -16.54 -5.67 -13.24
CA THR A 607 -17.75 -6.43 -13.62
C THR A 607 -17.69 -7.86 -13.06
N ALA A 608 -16.57 -8.55 -13.19
CA ALA A 608 -16.37 -9.87 -12.59
C ALA A 608 -16.52 -9.84 -11.06
N SER A 609 -15.97 -8.79 -10.43
CA SER A 609 -16.09 -8.53 -8.99
C SER A 609 -17.54 -8.32 -8.56
N PHE A 610 -18.29 -7.50 -9.29
CA PHE A 610 -19.71 -7.24 -9.06
C PHE A 610 -20.55 -8.52 -9.18
N LEU A 611 -20.38 -9.27 -10.27
CA LEU A 611 -21.09 -10.54 -10.50
C LEU A 611 -20.75 -11.57 -9.41
N SER A 612 -19.49 -11.68 -9.04
CA SER A 612 -19.06 -12.58 -7.94
C SER A 612 -19.76 -12.22 -6.63
N ASN A 613 -19.87 -10.94 -6.28
CA ASN A 613 -20.57 -10.51 -5.08
C ASN A 613 -22.09 -10.81 -5.14
N LEU A 614 -22.72 -10.71 -6.31
CA LEU A 614 -24.13 -11.06 -6.50
C LEU A 614 -24.40 -12.56 -6.28
N LEU A 615 -23.42 -13.41 -6.53
CA LEU A 615 -23.52 -14.87 -6.33
C LEU A 615 -23.33 -15.29 -4.87
N ILE A 616 -22.89 -14.38 -3.98
CA ILE A 616 -22.73 -14.68 -2.55
C ILE A 616 -24.11 -14.82 -1.90
N THR A 617 -24.38 -15.98 -1.37
CA THR A 617 -25.59 -16.28 -0.58
C THR A 617 -25.25 -16.32 0.91
N PRO A 618 -26.13 -15.83 1.81
CA PRO A 618 -25.91 -15.94 3.25
C PRO A 618 -25.86 -17.42 3.69
N ILE A 619 -25.10 -17.67 4.76
CA ILE A 619 -25.00 -19.00 5.40
C ILE A 619 -25.68 -18.93 6.75
N ASP A 620 -26.50 -19.91 7.09
CA ASP A 620 -27.00 -20.10 8.46
C ASP A 620 -25.86 -20.70 9.31
N VAL A 621 -25.09 -19.80 9.94
CA VAL A 621 -23.89 -20.17 10.70
C VAL A 621 -24.22 -21.06 11.90
N PRO A 622 -25.25 -20.79 12.74
CA PRO A 622 -25.64 -21.66 13.84
C PRO A 622 -25.97 -23.10 13.39
N ALA A 623 -26.85 -23.25 12.42
CA ALA A 623 -27.22 -24.56 11.90
C ALA A 623 -26.02 -25.32 11.31
N LYS A 624 -25.13 -24.62 10.60
CA LYS A 624 -23.96 -25.26 10.00
C LYS A 624 -22.89 -25.66 11.02
N VAL A 625 -22.74 -24.91 12.11
CA VAL A 625 -21.84 -25.29 13.22
C VAL A 625 -22.37 -26.54 13.92
N GLU A 626 -23.67 -26.62 14.19
CA GLU A 626 -24.30 -27.78 14.81
C GLU A 626 -24.14 -29.03 13.94
N GLU A 627 -24.37 -28.94 12.63
CA GLU A 627 -24.13 -30.03 11.67
C GLU A 627 -22.69 -30.55 11.72
N LEU A 628 -21.71 -29.65 11.78
CA LEU A 628 -20.28 -30.00 11.86
C LEU A 628 -19.91 -30.64 13.20
N GLU A 629 -20.49 -30.21 14.31
CA GLU A 629 -20.28 -30.78 15.62
C GLU A 629 -20.86 -32.19 15.70
N GLN A 630 -22.05 -32.41 15.14
CA GLN A 630 -22.67 -33.74 15.07
C GLN A 630 -21.87 -34.71 14.18
N SER A 631 -21.32 -34.23 13.06
CA SER A 631 -20.51 -35.04 12.15
C SER A 631 -19.15 -35.46 12.72
N ASN A 632 -18.63 -34.73 13.69
CA ASN A 632 -17.35 -35.01 14.37
C ASN A 632 -17.49 -35.79 15.67
N GLN A 633 -18.70 -36.15 16.09
CA GLN A 633 -18.88 -37.09 17.22
C GLN A 633 -18.46 -38.47 16.80
N PRO A 634 -17.60 -39.16 17.57
CA PRO A 634 -17.24 -40.56 17.26
C PRO A 634 -18.49 -41.44 17.31
N LYS A 635 -18.72 -42.17 16.20
CA LYS A 635 -19.79 -43.18 16.10
C LYS A 635 -19.50 -44.32 17.03
#